data_c598aea76d58c1050727f70136120245
#
_entry.id   c598aea76d58c1050727f70136120245
#
_cell.length_a   1.000
_cell.length_b   1.000
_cell.length_c   1.000
_cell.angle_alpha   90.00
_cell.angle_beta   90.00
_cell.angle_gamma   90.00
#
_symmetry.space_group_name_H-M   'P 1'
#
loop_
_entity.id
_entity.type
_entity.pdbx_description
1 polymer ?
#
loop_
_entity_poly.entity_id
_entity_poly.type
_entity_poly.pdbx_seq_one_letter_code
_entity_poly.pdbx_strand_id
1 'polypeptide(L)'
;MKSKTGITTIILLYSLAGFAQQDSAYVRKFPEKVTVRLGVQNTSNSFVFTNTETNEITSLVPNDKTYLGISFLFRSVELDLGYAPNFFSENQDNKGSKLFTLNFRMFMGKWMQTLDFYKQKGFFLGNLEEIDFLSFPEARTLKIGGTTSYIFNDKFSFRAIGFQNEWQKKSAGSFIPSLSMYYTRFNLQNTGLFTGNQAINLALGPGYYYNWVVKKHIILAAGITAGFGVNFTKSSENNNSAFLFQTMLRTAIGYNSEHFFTGLNVSFQFVEYDANPNTILQDDITFAEIYLGYRFKAPKKWIDKAAKVNRKFGLD
;
A
#
# COMPACT_ATOMS: atom_id res chain seq x y z
N MET A 1 -19.96 37.00 19.86
CA MET A 1 -20.43 35.59 19.91
C MET A 1 -19.37 34.72 19.25
N LYS A 2 -18.46 34.10 20.02
CA LYS A 2 -17.41 33.20 19.48
C LYS A 2 -17.92 31.76 19.50
N SER A 3 -17.86 31.15 18.35
CA SER A 3 -18.36 29.84 17.97
C SER A 3 -17.90 28.70 18.91
N LYS A 4 -18.89 28.06 19.58
CA LYS A 4 -18.73 26.81 20.36
C LYS A 4 -18.76 25.54 19.49
N THR A 5 -18.76 25.68 18.16
CA THR A 5 -18.97 24.58 17.19
C THR A 5 -17.72 23.70 16.98
N GLY A 6 -16.50 24.20 17.26
CA GLY A 6 -15.27 23.45 17.05
C GLY A 6 -15.01 22.30 18.05
N ILE A 7 -15.51 22.44 19.27
CA ILE A 7 -15.26 21.45 20.35
C ILE A 7 -16.19 20.22 20.22
N THR A 8 -17.39 20.42 19.72
CA THR A 8 -18.40 19.36 19.56
C THR A 8 -17.98 18.35 18.45
N THR A 9 -17.32 18.81 17.39
CA THR A 9 -16.85 17.95 16.29
C THR A 9 -15.69 17.05 16.72
N ILE A 10 -14.79 17.56 17.59
CA ILE A 10 -13.68 16.76 18.13
C ILE A 10 -14.16 15.70 19.12
N ILE A 11 -15.20 15.97 19.90
CA ILE A 11 -15.78 15.02 20.85
C ILE A 11 -16.55 13.90 20.12
N LEU A 12 -17.18 14.17 18.97
CA LEU A 12 -17.85 13.15 18.16
C LEU A 12 -16.84 12.16 17.52
N LEU A 13 -15.61 12.62 17.20
CA LEU A 13 -14.54 11.74 16.70
C LEU A 13 -13.97 10.83 17.79
N TYR A 14 -13.99 11.27 19.05
CA TYR A 14 -13.53 10.45 20.18
C TYR A 14 -14.55 9.40 20.65
N SER A 15 -15.84 9.61 20.44
CA SER A 15 -16.89 8.66 20.84
C SER A 15 -17.01 7.45 19.91
N LEU A 16 -16.39 7.46 18.73
CA LEU A 16 -16.30 6.32 17.80
C LEU A 16 -15.12 5.38 18.10
N ALA A 17 -14.25 5.70 19.04
CA ALA A 17 -13.21 4.81 19.54
C ALA A 17 -13.82 3.79 20.53
N GLY A 18 -14.79 3.01 20.09
CA GLY A 18 -15.23 1.81 20.79
C GLY A 18 -14.06 0.84 20.83
N PHE A 19 -13.51 0.56 22.01
CA PHE A 19 -12.52 -0.47 22.25
C PHE A 19 -13.13 -1.84 21.97
N ALA A 20 -13.22 -2.21 20.70
CA ALA A 20 -13.63 -3.55 20.32
C ALA A 20 -12.44 -4.48 20.53
N GLN A 21 -12.48 -5.25 21.59
CA GLN A 21 -11.55 -6.33 21.84
C GLN A 21 -11.74 -7.40 20.74
N GLN A 22 -10.71 -7.61 19.93
CA GLN A 22 -10.73 -8.62 18.88
C GLN A 22 -11.00 -10.02 19.47
N ASP A 23 -11.93 -10.78 18.87
CA ASP A 23 -12.33 -12.10 19.36
C ASP A 23 -11.17 -13.10 19.34
N SER A 24 -10.65 -13.45 20.51
CA SER A 24 -9.51 -14.37 20.70
C SER A 24 -9.77 -15.79 20.19
N ALA A 25 -11.03 -16.17 20.01
CA ALA A 25 -11.40 -17.46 19.40
C ALA A 25 -11.10 -17.49 17.89
N TYR A 26 -11.12 -16.32 17.23
CA TYR A 26 -10.86 -16.17 15.80
C TYR A 26 -9.43 -15.72 15.48
N VAL A 27 -8.85 -14.89 16.33
CA VAL A 27 -7.53 -14.28 16.10
C VAL A 27 -6.64 -14.44 17.32
N ARG A 28 -5.44 -14.96 17.12
CA ARG A 28 -4.37 -14.98 18.13
C ARG A 28 -3.40 -13.83 17.87
N LYS A 29 -3.22 -12.95 18.85
CA LYS A 29 -2.27 -11.85 18.81
C LYS A 29 -0.96 -12.24 19.51
N PHE A 30 0.14 -11.61 19.09
CA PHE A 30 1.47 -11.80 19.67
C PHE A 30 2.07 -10.47 20.18
N PRO A 31 1.46 -9.83 21.22
CA PRO A 31 1.85 -8.49 21.66
C PRO A 31 3.24 -8.43 22.31
N GLU A 32 3.76 -9.58 22.73
CA GLU A 32 5.09 -9.70 23.36
C GLU A 32 6.17 -10.17 22.38
N LYS A 33 5.82 -10.34 21.10
CA LYS A 33 6.78 -10.79 20.09
C LYS A 33 7.09 -9.68 19.09
N VAL A 34 8.36 -9.60 18.72
CA VAL A 34 8.82 -8.88 17.53
C VAL A 34 8.75 -9.84 16.36
N THR A 35 8.20 -9.39 15.25
CA THR A 35 8.16 -10.14 14.01
C THR A 35 9.17 -9.56 13.04
N VAL A 36 10.02 -10.40 12.48
CA VAL A 36 10.91 -10.08 11.38
C VAL A 36 10.53 -10.93 10.19
N ARG A 37 10.39 -10.31 9.03
CA ARG A 37 10.09 -10.96 7.76
C ARG A 37 11.17 -10.60 6.75
N LEU A 38 11.63 -11.60 6.01
CA LEU A 38 12.51 -11.45 4.86
C LEU A 38 11.79 -11.97 3.63
N GLY A 39 11.82 -11.21 2.54
CA GLY A 39 11.15 -11.59 1.31
C GLY A 39 11.96 -11.24 0.08
N VAL A 40 11.67 -11.96 -1.00
CA VAL A 40 12.04 -11.57 -2.35
C VAL A 40 10.79 -11.03 -3.00
N GLN A 41 10.87 -9.79 -3.47
CA GLN A 41 9.71 -9.06 -4.00
C GLN A 41 10.01 -8.45 -5.36
N ASN A 42 8.99 -8.40 -6.19
CA ASN A 42 8.93 -7.56 -7.37
C ASN A 42 7.86 -6.50 -7.15
N THR A 43 8.17 -5.26 -7.44
CA THR A 43 7.22 -4.15 -7.37
C THR A 43 7.46 -3.21 -8.54
N SER A 44 6.38 -2.76 -9.15
CA SER A 44 6.39 -1.87 -10.29
C SER A 44 5.34 -0.77 -10.08
N ASN A 45 5.67 0.46 -10.45
CA ASN A 45 4.70 1.53 -10.61
C ASN A 45 4.81 2.07 -12.04
N SER A 46 3.89 1.66 -12.88
CA SER A 46 3.79 2.05 -14.29
C SER A 46 2.69 3.08 -14.50
N PHE A 47 2.79 3.81 -15.60
CA PHE A 47 1.80 4.81 -16.00
C PHE A 47 1.44 4.57 -17.46
N VAL A 48 0.15 4.60 -17.78
CA VAL A 48 -0.36 4.52 -19.14
C VAL A 48 -1.07 5.82 -19.46
N PHE A 49 -0.70 6.42 -20.59
CA PHE A 49 -1.28 7.65 -21.11
C PHE A 49 -2.06 7.30 -22.37
N THR A 50 -3.35 7.57 -22.39
CA THR A 50 -4.20 7.39 -23.55
C THR A 50 -4.63 8.75 -24.06
N ASN A 51 -4.25 9.09 -25.29
CA ASN A 51 -4.75 10.27 -25.98
C ASN A 51 -6.15 9.99 -26.50
N THR A 52 -7.16 10.75 -26.03
CA THR A 52 -8.57 10.52 -26.39
C THR A 52 -8.95 10.98 -27.80
N GLU A 53 -8.12 11.83 -28.45
CA GLU A 53 -8.34 12.28 -29.81
C GLU A 53 -7.78 11.31 -30.84
N THR A 54 -6.55 10.82 -30.60
CA THR A 54 -5.84 9.93 -31.56
C THR A 54 -5.99 8.45 -31.23
N ASN A 55 -6.48 8.10 -30.01
CA ASN A 55 -6.48 6.76 -29.42
C ASN A 55 -5.07 6.16 -29.26
N GLU A 56 -4.04 6.99 -29.32
CA GLU A 56 -2.67 6.54 -29.08
C GLU A 56 -2.46 6.19 -27.62
N ILE A 57 -1.89 5.01 -27.36
CA ILE A 57 -1.61 4.51 -26.02
C ILE A 57 -0.10 4.46 -25.82
N THR A 58 0.39 5.22 -24.86
CA THR A 58 1.80 5.26 -24.50
C THR A 58 1.99 4.81 -23.05
N SER A 59 2.88 3.85 -22.82
CA SER A 59 3.19 3.33 -21.49
C SER A 59 4.56 3.79 -21.01
N LEU A 60 4.63 4.23 -19.78
CA LEU A 60 5.84 4.54 -19.05
C LEU A 60 6.07 3.46 -18.01
N VAL A 61 6.92 2.51 -18.32
CA VAL A 61 7.17 1.31 -17.51
C VAL A 61 8.52 1.43 -16.83
N PRO A 62 8.61 1.16 -15.52
CA PRO A 62 9.91 1.11 -14.86
C PRO A 62 10.71 -0.10 -15.32
N ASN A 63 12.00 -0.03 -15.19
CA ASN A 63 12.84 -1.20 -15.34
C ASN A 63 12.53 -2.21 -14.23
N ASP A 64 12.30 -3.44 -14.60
CA ASP A 64 12.08 -4.54 -13.66
C ASP A 64 13.29 -4.72 -12.76
N LYS A 65 13.02 -4.88 -11.47
CA LYS A 65 14.03 -5.18 -10.45
C LYS A 65 13.49 -6.16 -9.43
N THR A 66 14.38 -7.05 -9.02
CA THR A 66 14.12 -7.95 -7.90
C THR A 66 14.66 -7.33 -6.61
N TYR A 67 13.81 -7.20 -5.61
CA TYR A 67 14.13 -6.58 -4.32
C TYR A 67 14.25 -7.63 -3.22
N LEU A 68 15.13 -7.36 -2.28
CA LEU A 68 15.05 -7.97 -0.95
C LEU A 68 14.21 -7.06 -0.06
N GLY A 69 13.11 -7.61 0.44
CA GLY A 69 12.22 -6.97 1.41
C GLY A 69 12.61 -7.37 2.83
N ILE A 70 12.69 -6.40 3.72
CA ILE A 70 12.83 -6.61 5.17
C ILE A 70 11.69 -5.90 5.85
N SER A 71 10.89 -6.66 6.61
CA SER A 71 9.82 -6.09 7.42
C SER A 71 10.10 -6.28 8.90
N PHE A 72 9.79 -5.27 9.65
CA PHE A 72 9.90 -5.25 11.09
C PHE A 72 8.56 -4.86 11.71
N LEU A 73 8.03 -5.72 12.57
CA LEU A 73 6.73 -5.48 13.19
C LEU A 73 6.82 -5.65 14.70
N PHE A 74 6.27 -4.68 15.40
CA PHE A 74 6.10 -4.78 16.83
C PHE A 74 4.79 -4.11 17.25
N ARG A 75 3.90 -4.89 17.88
CA ARG A 75 2.56 -4.44 18.30
C ARG A 75 1.78 -3.79 17.15
N SER A 76 1.52 -2.49 17.23
CA SER A 76 0.67 -1.75 16.30
C SER A 76 1.41 -1.18 15.08
N VAL A 77 2.74 -1.34 15.02
CA VAL A 77 3.58 -0.70 13.99
C VAL A 77 4.26 -1.74 13.11
N GLU A 78 4.20 -1.50 11.82
CA GLU A 78 4.91 -2.25 10.78
C GLU A 78 5.72 -1.28 9.93
N LEU A 79 6.96 -1.66 9.64
CA LEU A 79 7.87 -0.96 8.76
C LEU A 79 8.42 -1.95 7.73
N ASP A 80 8.19 -1.67 6.45
CA ASP A 80 8.67 -2.45 5.33
C ASP A 80 9.68 -1.64 4.53
N LEU A 81 10.85 -2.23 4.27
CA LEU A 81 11.93 -1.66 3.48
C LEU A 81 12.27 -2.60 2.34
N GLY A 82 12.39 -2.06 1.13
CA GLY A 82 12.85 -2.77 -0.05
C GLY A 82 14.21 -2.24 -0.53
N TYR A 83 15.11 -3.17 -0.85
CA TYR A 83 16.41 -2.89 -1.43
C TYR A 83 16.67 -3.80 -2.64
N ALA A 84 17.17 -3.25 -3.74
CA ALA A 84 17.49 -3.98 -4.97
C ALA A 84 18.99 -4.24 -5.04
N PRO A 85 19.48 -5.44 -4.64
CA PRO A 85 20.91 -5.75 -4.66
C PRO A 85 21.37 -6.10 -6.07
N ASN A 86 22.64 -5.78 -6.37
CA ASN A 86 23.23 -6.01 -7.71
C ASN A 86 23.59 -7.48 -8.01
N PHE A 87 23.36 -8.42 -7.07
CA PHE A 87 23.66 -9.83 -7.35
C PHE A 87 22.53 -10.54 -8.13
N PHE A 88 21.34 -9.94 -8.24
CA PHE A 88 20.32 -10.40 -9.17
C PHE A 88 20.68 -9.94 -10.60
N SER A 89 20.56 -10.84 -11.58
CA SER A 89 20.91 -10.57 -12.99
C SER A 89 20.08 -9.38 -13.54
N GLU A 90 18.79 -9.37 -13.29
CA GLU A 90 17.86 -8.31 -13.72
C GLU A 90 18.29 -6.92 -13.19
N ASN A 91 18.89 -6.89 -12.00
CA ASN A 91 19.34 -5.63 -11.40
C ASN A 91 20.65 -5.13 -12.01
N GLN A 92 21.46 -6.02 -12.61
CA GLN A 92 22.73 -5.66 -13.28
C GLN A 92 22.47 -5.02 -14.64
N ASP A 93 21.51 -5.53 -15.39
CA ASP A 93 21.18 -5.05 -16.72
C ASP A 93 20.53 -3.66 -16.69
N ASN A 94 19.90 -3.31 -15.58
CA ASN A 94 19.15 -2.07 -15.36
C ASN A 94 19.87 -1.06 -14.45
N LYS A 95 21.17 -0.86 -14.61
CA LYS A 95 22.02 -0.02 -13.72
C LYS A 95 21.54 1.43 -13.53
N GLY A 96 20.87 2.00 -14.53
CA GLY A 96 20.34 3.38 -14.49
C GLY A 96 19.11 3.57 -13.63
N SER A 97 18.32 2.50 -13.39
CA SER A 97 17.06 2.55 -12.66
C SER A 97 17.25 2.40 -11.17
N LYS A 98 16.46 3.17 -10.42
CA LYS A 98 16.42 3.10 -8.96
C LYS A 98 14.99 3.23 -8.48
N LEU A 99 14.54 2.29 -7.66
CA LEU A 99 13.31 2.42 -6.89
C LEU A 99 13.65 2.29 -5.41
N PHE A 100 13.21 3.25 -4.64
CA PHE A 100 13.20 3.21 -3.19
C PHE A 100 11.75 3.20 -2.72
N THR A 101 11.38 2.21 -1.94
CA THR A 101 10.07 2.09 -1.31
C THR A 101 10.21 2.07 0.20
N LEU A 102 9.32 2.81 0.86
CA LEU A 102 9.15 2.78 2.31
C LEU A 102 7.65 2.72 2.57
N ASN A 103 7.21 1.65 3.20
CA ASN A 103 5.82 1.50 3.59
C ASN A 103 5.75 1.39 5.12
N PHE A 104 4.94 2.25 5.70
CA PHE A 104 4.65 2.27 7.12
C PHE A 104 3.18 1.95 7.32
N ARG A 105 2.88 1.07 8.28
CA ARG A 105 1.50 0.73 8.64
C ARG A 105 1.34 0.75 10.15
N MET A 106 0.24 1.36 10.59
CA MET A 106 -0.11 1.45 12.00
C MET A 106 -1.56 1.01 12.21
N PHE A 107 -1.78 0.25 13.27
CA PHE A 107 -3.10 -0.20 13.68
C PHE A 107 -3.45 0.40 15.04
N MET A 108 -4.62 1.02 15.12
CA MET A 108 -5.18 1.68 16.29
C MET A 108 -6.59 1.13 16.53
N GLY A 109 -6.70 0.03 17.29
CA GLY A 109 -7.96 -0.70 17.40
C GLY A 109 -8.44 -1.20 16.03
N LYS A 110 -9.62 -0.73 15.61
CA LYS A 110 -10.21 -1.04 14.29
C LYS A 110 -9.68 -0.17 13.15
N TRP A 111 -8.93 0.89 13.45
CA TRP A 111 -8.37 1.76 12.44
C TRP A 111 -7.03 1.24 11.94
N MET A 112 -6.85 1.28 10.63
CA MET A 112 -5.59 1.01 9.97
C MET A 112 -5.18 2.26 9.20
N GLN A 113 -3.95 2.73 9.46
CA GLN A 113 -3.33 3.85 8.76
C GLN A 113 -2.11 3.35 8.01
N THR A 114 -2.01 3.64 6.71
CA THR A 114 -0.79 3.43 5.93
C THR A 114 -0.15 4.76 5.58
N LEU A 115 1.16 4.74 5.38
CA LEU A 115 1.93 5.81 4.77
C LEU A 115 2.93 5.16 3.81
N ASP A 116 2.85 5.56 2.56
CA ASP A 116 3.61 4.97 1.47
C ASP A 116 4.48 6.05 0.82
N PHE A 117 5.72 5.69 0.53
CA PHE A 117 6.69 6.52 -0.14
C PHE A 117 7.35 5.72 -1.26
N TYR A 118 7.22 6.20 -2.50
CA TYR A 118 7.84 5.63 -3.69
C TYR A 118 8.66 6.71 -4.39
N LYS A 119 9.95 6.48 -4.56
CA LYS A 119 10.85 7.33 -5.34
C LYS A 119 11.49 6.49 -6.42
N GLN A 120 11.17 6.79 -7.65
CA GLN A 120 11.59 6.01 -8.81
C GLN A 120 12.36 6.85 -9.80
N LYS A 121 13.38 6.27 -10.41
CA LYS A 121 14.19 6.85 -11.49
C LYS A 121 14.44 5.78 -12.55
N GLY A 122 14.40 6.19 -13.82
CA GLY A 122 14.63 5.33 -14.97
C GLY A 122 13.37 4.61 -15.41
N PHE A 123 12.94 4.90 -16.62
CA PHE A 123 11.75 4.35 -17.26
C PHE A 123 12.04 3.99 -18.70
N PHE A 124 11.25 3.06 -19.21
CA PHE A 124 11.07 2.81 -20.63
C PHE A 124 9.74 3.39 -21.09
N LEU A 125 9.78 4.04 -22.24
CA LEU A 125 8.61 4.49 -22.95
C LEU A 125 8.38 3.57 -24.12
N GLY A 126 7.19 3.01 -24.24
CA GLY A 126 6.79 2.17 -25.36
C GLY A 126 5.35 2.42 -25.77
N ASN A 127 5.06 2.25 -27.05
CA ASN A 127 3.71 2.05 -27.50
C ASN A 127 3.36 0.57 -27.30
N LEU A 128 2.19 0.26 -26.73
CA LEU A 128 1.75 -1.12 -26.53
C LEU A 128 1.64 -1.94 -27.83
N GLU A 129 1.56 -1.26 -28.97
CA GLU A 129 1.47 -1.88 -30.30
C GLU A 129 2.85 -2.06 -30.98
N GLU A 130 3.90 -1.38 -30.49
CA GLU A 130 5.25 -1.43 -31.05
C GLU A 130 6.23 -2.04 -30.04
N ILE A 131 7.14 -2.88 -30.53
CA ILE A 131 8.14 -3.59 -29.71
C ILE A 131 9.30 -2.67 -29.28
N ASP A 132 9.36 -1.44 -29.80
CA ASP A 132 10.45 -0.51 -29.53
C ASP A 132 10.22 0.30 -28.25
N PHE A 133 11.04 0.03 -27.23
CA PHE A 133 11.07 0.79 -25.98
C PHE A 133 12.21 1.80 -26.00
N LEU A 134 11.87 3.08 -25.89
CA LEU A 134 12.87 4.14 -25.68
C LEU A 134 13.22 4.26 -24.20
N SER A 135 14.51 4.25 -23.88
CA SER A 135 14.98 4.37 -22.51
C SER A 135 15.10 5.83 -22.06
N PHE A 136 14.51 6.16 -20.91
CA PHE A 136 14.59 7.46 -20.26
C PHE A 136 15.19 7.34 -18.86
N PRO A 137 16.53 7.21 -18.74
CA PRO A 137 17.18 6.96 -17.46
C PRO A 137 17.08 8.13 -16.47
N GLU A 138 16.79 9.35 -16.95
CA GLU A 138 16.64 10.54 -16.10
C GLU A 138 15.21 10.84 -15.70
N ALA A 139 14.20 10.19 -16.31
CA ALA A 139 12.81 10.32 -15.92
C ALA A 139 12.61 9.85 -14.46
N ARG A 140 11.86 10.61 -13.69
CA ARG A 140 11.69 10.38 -12.24
C ARG A 140 10.25 10.58 -11.82
N THR A 141 9.82 9.78 -10.86
CA THR A 141 8.56 9.98 -10.14
C THR A 141 8.79 9.95 -8.64
N LEU A 142 8.00 10.71 -7.92
CA LEU A 142 7.91 10.69 -6.46
C LEU A 142 6.44 10.60 -6.09
N LYS A 143 6.06 9.53 -5.38
CA LYS A 143 4.70 9.33 -4.88
C LYS A 143 4.75 9.22 -3.37
N ILE A 144 3.94 10.02 -2.70
CA ILE A 144 3.80 10.01 -1.23
C ILE A 144 2.31 10.04 -0.93
N GLY A 145 1.89 9.18 -0.04
CA GLY A 145 0.49 9.15 0.34
C GLY A 145 0.18 8.08 1.36
N GLY A 146 -1.08 7.78 1.51
CA GLY A 146 -1.50 6.74 2.42
C GLY A 146 -3.01 6.56 2.44
N THR A 147 -3.43 5.62 3.25
CA THR A 147 -4.82 5.22 3.35
C THR A 147 -5.23 5.08 4.80
N THR A 148 -6.37 5.66 5.14
CA THR A 148 -7.06 5.45 6.42
C THR A 148 -8.21 4.49 6.18
N SER A 149 -8.25 3.38 6.90
CA SER A 149 -9.25 2.32 6.75
C SER A 149 -9.85 1.93 8.09
N TYR A 150 -11.10 1.47 8.09
CA TYR A 150 -11.79 0.99 9.28
C TYR A 150 -12.24 -0.46 9.10
N ILE A 151 -11.82 -1.34 10.01
CA ILE A 151 -12.11 -2.79 9.99
C ILE A 151 -13.37 -3.03 10.84
N PHE A 152 -14.50 -3.40 10.21
CA PHE A 152 -15.78 -3.54 10.92
C PHE A 152 -15.85 -4.81 11.77
N ASN A 153 -15.33 -5.93 11.28
CA ASN A 153 -15.48 -7.23 11.93
C ASN A 153 -14.30 -7.59 12.84
N ASP A 154 -14.57 -7.72 14.15
CA ASP A 154 -13.56 -8.09 15.16
C ASP A 154 -13.02 -9.52 15.02
N LYS A 155 -13.72 -10.39 14.28
CA LYS A 155 -13.31 -11.76 13.98
C LYS A 155 -12.29 -11.83 12.84
N PHE A 156 -12.11 -10.74 12.10
CA PHE A 156 -11.19 -10.65 10.98
C PHE A 156 -9.89 -9.96 11.37
N SER A 157 -8.75 -10.49 10.90
CA SER A 157 -7.46 -9.84 11.05
C SER A 157 -6.87 -9.46 9.68
N PHE A 158 -6.73 -8.17 9.43
CA PHE A 158 -5.99 -7.70 8.26
C PHE A 158 -4.48 -8.02 8.38
N ARG A 159 -3.94 -8.01 9.61
CA ARG A 159 -2.54 -8.36 9.88
C ARG A 159 -2.22 -9.81 9.56
N ALA A 160 -3.20 -10.70 9.60
CA ALA A 160 -3.01 -12.09 9.23
C ALA A 160 -2.84 -12.30 7.72
N ILE A 161 -3.27 -11.36 6.86
CA ILE A 161 -3.06 -11.43 5.40
C ILE A 161 -1.58 -11.41 5.05
N GLY A 162 -0.79 -10.59 5.75
CA GLY A 162 0.68 -10.57 5.61
C GLY A 162 1.39 -11.52 6.56
N PHE A 163 0.67 -12.38 7.29
CA PHE A 163 1.18 -13.29 8.32
C PHE A 163 2.06 -12.61 9.37
N GLN A 164 1.74 -11.38 9.70
CA GLN A 164 2.55 -10.50 10.53
C GLN A 164 2.57 -10.95 12.02
N ASN A 165 2.02 -10.11 12.90
CA ASN A 165 2.01 -10.37 14.33
C ASN A 165 0.67 -10.91 14.86
N GLU A 166 -0.18 -11.40 13.97
CA GLU A 166 -1.46 -12.04 14.28
C GLU A 166 -1.63 -13.34 13.50
N TRP A 167 -2.42 -14.22 14.06
CA TRP A 167 -2.77 -15.51 13.46
C TRP A 167 -4.28 -15.67 13.41
N GLN A 168 -4.85 -15.69 12.21
CA GLN A 168 -6.25 -16.02 11.99
C GLN A 168 -6.47 -17.52 12.21
N LYS A 169 -7.29 -17.89 13.19
CA LYS A 169 -7.54 -19.28 13.57
C LYS A 169 -8.80 -19.89 12.95
N LYS A 170 -9.77 -19.03 12.59
CA LYS A 170 -11.01 -19.40 11.92
C LYS A 170 -11.27 -18.41 10.79
N SER A 171 -11.91 -18.90 9.73
CA SER A 171 -12.26 -18.07 8.58
C SER A 171 -13.16 -16.90 8.97
N ALA A 172 -12.87 -15.73 8.45
CA ALA A 172 -13.66 -14.52 8.66
C ALA A 172 -13.38 -13.52 7.54
N GLY A 173 -14.34 -12.66 7.28
CA GLY A 173 -14.18 -11.52 6.39
C GLY A 173 -14.63 -10.24 7.07
N SER A 174 -14.27 -9.10 6.49
CA SER A 174 -14.67 -7.79 6.97
C SER A 174 -14.93 -6.83 5.83
N PHE A 175 -15.96 -6.01 5.98
CA PHE A 175 -16.08 -4.77 5.25
C PHE A 175 -15.05 -3.78 5.78
N ILE A 176 -14.31 -3.12 4.87
CA ILE A 176 -13.21 -2.22 5.20
C ILE A 176 -13.27 -1.00 4.27
N PRO A 177 -14.09 0.01 4.60
CA PRO A 177 -14.04 1.28 3.87
C PRO A 177 -12.71 1.98 4.09
N SER A 178 -12.25 2.67 3.07
CA SER A 178 -10.95 3.34 3.08
C SER A 178 -11.03 4.72 2.41
N LEU A 179 -10.29 5.66 2.98
CA LEU A 179 -10.02 6.97 2.41
C LEU A 179 -8.53 7.02 2.06
N SER A 180 -8.20 7.18 0.78
CA SER A 180 -6.83 7.29 0.29
C SER A 180 -6.52 8.70 -0.17
N MET A 181 -5.29 9.16 0.09
CA MET A 181 -4.75 10.41 -0.40
C MET A 181 -3.31 10.20 -0.85
N TYR A 182 -3.03 10.51 -2.12
CA TYR A 182 -1.69 10.41 -2.70
C TYR A 182 -1.33 11.67 -3.46
N TYR A 183 -0.09 12.10 -3.25
CA TYR A 183 0.58 13.13 -4.04
C TYR A 183 1.61 12.46 -4.93
N THR A 184 1.57 12.72 -6.24
CA THR A 184 2.55 12.25 -7.22
C THR A 184 3.18 13.44 -7.91
N ARG A 185 4.52 13.46 -7.95
CA ARG A 185 5.31 14.42 -8.73
C ARG A 185 5.99 13.69 -9.87
N PHE A 186 5.78 14.20 -11.07
CA PHE A 186 6.40 13.72 -12.29
C PHE A 186 7.54 14.68 -12.70
N ASN A 187 8.66 14.11 -13.09
CA ASN A 187 9.75 14.81 -13.76
C ASN A 187 10.13 13.97 -14.98
N LEU A 188 9.37 14.16 -16.05
CA LEU A 188 9.45 13.41 -17.31
C LEU A 188 10.10 14.26 -18.42
N GLN A 189 11.13 15.02 -18.07
CA GLN A 189 11.86 15.85 -19.05
C GLN A 189 12.37 14.99 -20.20
N ASN A 190 12.20 15.52 -21.43
CA ASN A 190 12.61 14.91 -22.68
C ASN A 190 11.82 13.65 -23.12
N THR A 191 10.73 13.28 -22.46
CA THR A 191 9.89 12.16 -22.92
C THR A 191 8.85 12.55 -23.95
N GLY A 192 8.60 13.85 -24.12
CA GLY A 192 7.47 14.35 -24.96
C GLY A 192 6.09 14.10 -24.35
N LEU A 193 6.03 13.38 -23.21
CA LEU A 193 4.80 13.04 -22.54
C LEU A 193 4.46 14.11 -21.47
N PHE A 194 3.19 14.26 -21.26
CA PHE A 194 2.54 14.85 -20.11
C PHE A 194 3.21 16.12 -19.53
N THR A 195 2.59 17.23 -19.76
CA THR A 195 3.00 18.54 -19.20
C THR A 195 2.63 18.72 -17.72
N GLY A 196 1.85 17.79 -17.13
CA GLY A 196 1.47 17.81 -15.72
C GLY A 196 2.64 17.44 -14.80
N ASN A 197 3.02 18.35 -13.92
CA ASN A 197 4.15 18.15 -13.04
C ASN A 197 3.77 17.50 -11.70
N GLN A 198 2.51 17.62 -11.27
CA GLN A 198 2.03 17.19 -9.97
C GLN A 198 0.59 16.73 -10.04
N ALA A 199 0.25 15.68 -9.31
CA ALA A 199 -1.12 15.19 -9.16
C ALA A 199 -1.42 14.91 -7.69
N ILE A 200 -2.61 15.27 -7.23
CA ILE A 200 -3.17 14.90 -5.91
C ILE A 200 -4.42 14.07 -6.16
N ASN A 201 -4.42 12.85 -5.66
CA ASN A 201 -5.53 11.92 -5.73
C ASN A 201 -6.18 11.78 -4.36
N LEU A 202 -7.48 11.94 -4.28
CA LEU A 202 -8.28 11.72 -3.07
C LEU A 202 -9.44 10.79 -3.44
N ALA A 203 -9.52 9.60 -2.83
CA ALA A 203 -10.55 8.63 -3.12
C ALA A 203 -11.13 7.99 -1.85
N LEU A 204 -12.44 7.75 -1.86
CA LEU A 204 -13.16 6.98 -0.86
C LEU A 204 -13.62 5.68 -1.51
N GLY A 205 -13.31 4.53 -0.90
CA GLY A 205 -13.64 3.23 -1.45
C GLY A 205 -14.16 2.24 -0.40
N PRO A 206 -15.33 1.61 -0.64
CA PRO A 206 -15.70 0.41 0.05
C PRO A 206 -14.76 -0.73 -0.33
N GLY A 207 -14.39 -1.57 0.64
CA GLY A 207 -13.60 -2.76 0.42
C GLY A 207 -14.17 -3.95 1.19
N TYR A 208 -13.92 -5.14 0.69
CA TYR A 208 -14.21 -6.38 1.39
C TYR A 208 -13.03 -7.33 1.29
N TYR A 209 -12.63 -7.88 2.44
CA TYR A 209 -11.52 -8.81 2.57
C TYR A 209 -11.97 -10.06 3.32
N TYR A 210 -11.46 -11.22 2.89
CA TYR A 210 -11.79 -12.49 3.51
C TYR A 210 -10.55 -13.37 3.70
N ASN A 211 -10.43 -13.98 4.88
CA ASN A 211 -9.40 -14.95 5.23
C ASN A 211 -10.04 -16.33 5.34
N TRP A 212 -9.72 -17.25 4.43
CA TRP A 212 -10.04 -18.67 4.55
C TRP A 212 -8.94 -19.38 5.32
N VAL A 213 -9.30 -19.99 6.43
CA VAL A 213 -8.38 -20.79 7.25
C VAL A 213 -8.58 -22.25 6.92
N VAL A 214 -7.54 -22.87 6.37
CA VAL A 214 -7.51 -24.30 6.01
C VAL A 214 -6.58 -25.01 6.98
N LYS A 215 -7.06 -26.06 7.68
CA LYS A 215 -6.24 -26.87 8.61
C LYS A 215 -5.44 -26.07 9.64
N LYS A 216 -6.02 -25.05 10.25
CA LYS A 216 -5.46 -24.17 11.29
C LYS A 216 -4.27 -23.29 10.86
N HIS A 217 -3.37 -23.79 10.04
CA HIS A 217 -2.09 -23.15 9.74
C HIS A 217 -2.00 -22.54 8.34
N ILE A 218 -2.85 -22.99 7.41
CA ILE A 218 -2.86 -22.49 6.04
C ILE A 218 -3.95 -21.45 5.93
N ILE A 219 -3.59 -20.28 5.39
CA ILE A 219 -4.50 -19.19 5.11
C ILE A 219 -4.46 -18.90 3.61
N LEU A 220 -5.65 -18.77 3.03
CA LEU A 220 -5.89 -18.14 1.74
C LEU A 220 -6.61 -16.84 2.03
N ALA A 221 -6.11 -15.73 1.57
CA ALA A 221 -6.74 -14.43 1.74
C ALA A 221 -7.00 -13.77 0.39
N ALA A 222 -8.14 -13.12 0.25
CA ALA A 222 -8.44 -12.27 -0.89
C ALA A 222 -9.23 -11.06 -0.44
N GLY A 223 -9.05 -9.95 -1.15
CA GLY A 223 -9.82 -8.73 -0.91
C GLY A 223 -9.76 -7.77 -2.08
N ILE A 224 -10.82 -6.99 -2.17
CA ILE A 224 -10.97 -5.94 -3.19
C ILE A 224 -11.44 -4.66 -2.52
N THR A 225 -10.92 -3.53 -2.99
CA THR A 225 -11.45 -2.19 -2.71
C THR A 225 -11.71 -1.52 -4.04
N ALA A 226 -12.89 -0.96 -4.23
CA ALA A 226 -13.22 -0.11 -5.37
C ALA A 226 -13.59 1.27 -4.85
N GLY A 227 -12.97 2.33 -5.36
CA GLY A 227 -13.11 3.69 -4.85
C GLY A 227 -13.35 4.69 -5.96
N PHE A 228 -13.98 5.80 -5.57
CA PHE A 228 -14.22 6.95 -6.41
C PHE A 228 -13.72 8.20 -5.71
N GLY A 229 -13.31 9.17 -6.47
CA GLY A 229 -12.76 10.38 -5.90
C GLY A 229 -12.49 11.47 -6.91
N VAL A 230 -11.54 12.32 -6.54
CA VAL A 230 -11.13 13.45 -7.36
C VAL A 230 -9.62 13.47 -7.51
N ASN A 231 -9.18 13.81 -8.70
CA ASN A 231 -7.81 14.15 -9.01
C ASN A 231 -7.69 15.66 -9.19
N PHE A 232 -6.58 16.20 -8.73
CA PHE A 232 -6.15 17.58 -9.00
C PHE A 232 -4.76 17.52 -9.64
N THR A 233 -4.69 17.81 -10.94
CA THR A 233 -3.42 17.86 -11.68
C THR A 233 -3.00 19.29 -11.88
N LYS A 234 -1.76 19.59 -11.53
CA LYS A 234 -1.10 20.87 -11.77
C LYS A 234 -0.08 20.72 -12.89
N SER A 235 -0.24 21.51 -13.94
CA SER A 235 0.65 21.60 -15.08
C SER A 235 1.31 22.97 -15.15
N SER A 236 2.32 23.13 -16.01
CA SER A 236 2.90 24.43 -16.35
C SER A 236 1.93 25.34 -17.12
N GLU A 237 0.98 24.75 -17.84
CA GLU A 237 0.05 25.48 -18.69
C GLU A 237 -1.30 25.70 -18.02
N ASN A 238 -1.89 24.65 -17.42
CA ASN A 238 -3.21 24.68 -16.83
C ASN A 238 -3.31 23.73 -15.61
N ASN A 239 -4.22 24.08 -14.69
CA ASN A 239 -4.65 23.17 -13.64
C ASN A 239 -5.90 22.43 -14.09
N ASN A 240 -5.97 21.12 -13.84
CA ASN A 240 -7.13 20.29 -14.13
C ASN A 240 -7.67 19.64 -12.85
N SER A 241 -8.97 19.42 -12.79
CA SER A 241 -9.62 18.58 -11.79
C SER A 241 -10.55 17.61 -12.46
N ALA A 242 -10.45 16.35 -12.11
CA ALA A 242 -11.17 15.28 -12.77
C ALA A 242 -11.73 14.28 -11.76
N PHE A 243 -12.73 13.53 -12.20
CA PHE A 243 -13.19 12.34 -11.51
C PHE A 243 -12.07 11.28 -11.52
N LEU A 244 -11.97 10.53 -10.42
CA LEU A 244 -10.98 9.48 -10.25
C LEU A 244 -11.68 8.18 -9.89
N PHE A 245 -11.29 7.10 -10.55
CA PHE A 245 -11.62 5.73 -10.19
C PHE A 245 -10.38 5.01 -9.66
N GLN A 246 -10.55 4.21 -8.60
CA GLN A 246 -9.46 3.43 -8.01
C GLN A 246 -9.95 2.02 -7.69
N THR A 247 -9.11 1.03 -8.00
CA THR A 247 -9.32 -0.37 -7.57
C THR A 247 -8.06 -0.91 -6.93
N MET A 248 -8.19 -1.67 -5.85
CA MET A 248 -7.10 -2.42 -5.24
C MET A 248 -7.55 -3.87 -5.05
N LEU A 249 -6.76 -4.79 -5.57
CA LEU A 249 -6.88 -6.23 -5.34
C LEU A 249 -5.71 -6.68 -4.47
N ARG A 250 -6.00 -7.58 -3.53
CA ARG A 250 -4.97 -8.21 -2.70
C ARG A 250 -5.29 -9.68 -2.51
N THR A 251 -4.29 -10.52 -2.69
CA THR A 251 -4.38 -11.96 -2.43
C THR A 251 -3.14 -12.42 -1.64
N ALA A 252 -3.32 -13.43 -0.82
CA ALA A 252 -2.21 -14.06 -0.11
C ALA A 252 -2.49 -15.54 0.14
N ILE A 253 -1.44 -16.34 0.13
CA ILE A 253 -1.45 -17.73 0.54
C ILE A 253 -0.24 -18.01 1.41
N GLY A 254 -0.39 -18.76 2.48
CA GLY A 254 0.77 -19.15 3.26
C GLY A 254 0.45 -20.00 4.48
N TYR A 255 1.53 -20.35 5.16
CA TYR A 255 1.55 -21.11 6.40
C TYR A 255 1.84 -20.18 7.58
N ASN A 256 1.08 -20.30 8.67
CA ASN A 256 1.27 -19.48 9.87
C ASN A 256 1.25 -20.36 11.13
N SER A 257 2.25 -20.19 11.98
CA SER A 257 2.36 -20.85 13.27
C SER A 257 2.72 -19.86 14.38
N GLU A 258 3.03 -20.34 15.56
CA GLU A 258 3.36 -19.46 16.68
C GLU A 258 4.66 -18.66 16.48
N HIS A 259 5.67 -19.25 15.84
CA HIS A 259 6.99 -18.67 15.69
C HIS A 259 7.36 -18.43 14.24
N PHE A 260 7.03 -19.36 13.37
CA PHE A 260 7.41 -19.33 11.96
C PHE A 260 6.20 -19.10 11.06
N PHE A 261 6.40 -18.37 9.99
CA PHE A 261 5.42 -18.19 8.93
C PHE A 261 6.12 -17.98 7.58
N THR A 262 5.45 -18.35 6.51
CA THR A 262 5.92 -18.17 5.14
C THR A 262 4.72 -18.05 4.20
N GLY A 263 4.89 -17.38 3.08
CA GLY A 263 3.81 -17.23 2.12
C GLY A 263 4.17 -16.42 0.89
N LEU A 264 3.15 -16.22 0.07
CA LEU A 264 3.12 -15.40 -1.12
C LEU A 264 2.04 -14.32 -0.94
N ASN A 265 2.40 -13.08 -1.17
CA ASN A 265 1.48 -11.95 -1.28
C ASN A 265 1.50 -11.40 -2.70
N VAL A 266 0.33 -11.08 -3.23
CA VAL A 266 0.18 -10.37 -4.49
C VAL A 266 -0.83 -9.25 -4.29
N SER A 267 -0.51 -8.06 -4.77
CA SER A 267 -1.46 -6.96 -4.83
C SER A 267 -1.32 -6.16 -6.12
N PHE A 268 -2.45 -5.64 -6.55
CA PHE A 268 -2.55 -4.77 -7.70
C PHE A 268 -3.40 -3.57 -7.33
N GLN A 269 -2.91 -2.38 -7.62
CA GLN A 269 -3.64 -1.12 -7.47
C GLN A 269 -3.68 -0.44 -8.82
N PHE A 270 -4.87 0.00 -9.18
CA PHE A 270 -5.18 0.71 -10.41
C PHE A 270 -5.85 2.02 -10.04
N VAL A 271 -5.39 3.12 -10.63
CA VAL A 271 -5.99 4.46 -10.47
C VAL A 271 -6.09 5.09 -11.85
N GLU A 272 -7.27 5.58 -12.21
CA GLU A 272 -7.54 6.22 -13.50
C GLU A 272 -8.20 7.57 -13.32
N TYR A 273 -7.78 8.55 -14.10
CA TYR A 273 -8.35 9.89 -14.14
C TYR A 273 -7.97 10.65 -15.42
N ASP A 274 -8.76 11.66 -15.78
CA ASP A 274 -8.43 12.58 -16.87
C ASP A 274 -7.34 13.56 -16.40
N ALA A 275 -6.11 13.37 -16.87
CA ALA A 275 -4.99 14.21 -16.51
C ALA A 275 -5.06 15.62 -17.16
N ASN A 276 -5.67 15.68 -18.36
CA ASN A 276 -6.06 16.87 -19.09
C ASN A 276 -7.23 16.51 -20.02
N PRO A 277 -7.85 17.48 -20.75
CA PRO A 277 -9.02 17.20 -21.60
C PRO A 277 -8.82 16.08 -22.64
N ASN A 278 -7.59 15.87 -23.09
CA ASN A 278 -7.27 14.95 -24.17
C ASN A 278 -6.42 13.75 -23.72
N THR A 279 -6.20 13.58 -22.40
CA THR A 279 -5.33 12.51 -21.88
C THR A 279 -5.92 11.85 -20.66
N ILE A 280 -6.21 10.56 -20.75
CA ILE A 280 -6.49 9.71 -19.60
C ILE A 280 -5.16 9.17 -19.09
N LEU A 281 -4.96 9.22 -17.79
CA LEU A 281 -3.81 8.65 -17.10
C LEU A 281 -4.24 7.49 -16.21
N GLN A 282 -3.61 6.34 -16.42
CA GLN A 282 -3.69 5.19 -15.56
C GLN A 282 -2.39 5.08 -14.76
N ASP A 283 -2.48 4.84 -13.46
CA ASP A 283 -1.38 4.72 -12.51
C ASP A 283 -1.50 3.37 -11.82
N ASP A 284 -0.66 2.42 -12.23
CA ASP A 284 -0.71 1.03 -11.81
C ASP A 284 0.44 0.71 -10.88
N ILE A 285 0.11 0.13 -9.72
CA ILE A 285 1.10 -0.43 -8.81
C ILE A 285 0.87 -1.93 -8.70
N THR A 286 1.89 -2.70 -9.06
CA THR A 286 1.93 -4.15 -8.87
C THR A 286 2.92 -4.50 -7.77
N PHE A 287 2.60 -5.52 -7.00
CA PHE A 287 3.46 -6.05 -5.95
C PHE A 287 3.28 -7.55 -5.83
N ALA A 288 4.39 -8.28 -5.84
CA ALA A 288 4.43 -9.70 -5.54
C ALA A 288 5.61 -9.99 -4.60
N GLU A 289 5.40 -10.80 -3.57
CA GLU A 289 6.43 -11.15 -2.60
C GLU A 289 6.30 -12.59 -2.16
N ILE A 290 7.42 -13.32 -2.19
CA ILE A 290 7.58 -14.59 -1.48
C ILE A 290 8.43 -14.29 -0.25
N TYR A 291 7.97 -14.72 0.92
CA TYR A 291 8.62 -14.37 2.17
C TYR A 291 8.65 -15.52 3.18
N LEU A 292 9.57 -15.38 4.11
CA LEU A 292 9.60 -16.15 5.34
C LEU A 292 9.79 -15.19 6.53
N GLY A 293 9.25 -15.58 7.67
CA GLY A 293 9.33 -14.75 8.85
C GLY A 293 9.36 -15.54 10.14
N TYR A 294 9.88 -14.87 11.16
CA TYR A 294 10.02 -15.43 12.49
C TYR A 294 9.60 -14.43 13.56
N ARG A 295 8.98 -14.92 14.63
CA ARG A 295 8.53 -14.14 15.79
C ARG A 295 9.41 -14.43 16.98
N PHE A 296 10.20 -13.43 17.40
CA PHE A 296 11.07 -13.47 18.57
C PHE A 296 10.34 -12.90 19.78
N LYS A 297 10.73 -13.31 20.96
CA LYS A 297 10.29 -12.65 22.20
C LYS A 297 10.92 -11.23 22.26
N ALA A 298 10.08 -10.22 22.43
CA ALA A 298 10.55 -8.84 22.53
C ALA A 298 11.32 -8.59 23.84
N PRO A 299 12.33 -7.71 23.86
CA PRO A 299 12.98 -7.27 25.09
C PRO A 299 11.95 -6.65 26.05
N LYS A 300 12.04 -6.98 27.35
CA LYS A 300 11.11 -6.47 28.37
C LYS A 300 10.96 -4.96 28.35
N LYS A 301 12.07 -4.23 28.17
CA LYS A 301 12.07 -2.76 28.06
C LYS A 301 11.18 -2.24 26.92
N TRP A 302 11.10 -2.96 25.80
CA TRP A 302 10.25 -2.59 24.67
C TRP A 302 8.78 -2.85 24.97
N ILE A 303 8.48 -4.00 25.58
CA ILE A 303 7.12 -4.37 26.02
C ILE A 303 6.57 -3.30 26.95
N ASP A 304 7.36 -2.91 27.99
CA ASP A 304 6.95 -1.93 28.99
C ASP A 304 6.75 -0.53 28.38
N LYS A 305 7.67 -0.09 27.51
CA LYS A 305 7.53 1.21 26.81
C LYS A 305 6.30 1.23 25.91
N ALA A 306 6.11 0.19 25.10
CA ALA A 306 4.97 0.10 24.20
C ALA A 306 3.64 0.02 24.98
N ALA A 307 3.59 -0.69 26.10
CA ALA A 307 2.41 -0.71 26.97
C ALA A 307 2.04 0.68 27.52
N LYS A 308 3.06 1.52 27.87
CA LYS A 308 2.81 2.91 28.28
C LYS A 308 2.25 3.76 27.12
N VAL A 309 2.80 3.62 25.93
CA VAL A 309 2.34 4.34 24.73
C VAL A 309 0.91 3.91 24.38
N ASN A 310 0.65 2.61 24.31
CA ASN A 310 -0.66 2.08 23.98
C ASN A 310 -1.74 2.57 24.94
N ARG A 311 -1.45 2.54 26.26
CA ARG A 311 -2.37 3.06 27.29
C ARG A 311 -2.63 4.55 27.12
N LYS A 312 -1.60 5.35 26.76
CA LYS A 312 -1.74 6.80 26.57
C LYS A 312 -2.60 7.16 25.34
N PHE A 313 -2.50 6.36 24.27
CA PHE A 313 -3.14 6.64 22.98
C PHE A 313 -4.30 5.69 22.64
N GLY A 314 -4.63 4.74 23.52
CA GLY A 314 -5.72 3.78 23.25
C GLY A 314 -5.43 2.87 22.04
N LEU A 315 -4.22 2.36 21.90
CA LEU A 315 -3.77 1.59 20.74
C LEU A 315 -3.84 0.06 20.96
N ASP A 316 -4.44 -0.45 22.04
CA ASP A 316 -4.55 -1.89 22.35
C ASP A 316 -5.81 -2.52 21.78
#